data_ab7560f34065691c2c76214af5356caa
#
_entry.id   ab7560f34065691c2c76214af5356caa
#
_cell.length_a   1.000
_cell.length_b   1.000
_cell.length_c   1.000
_cell.angle_alpha   90.00
_cell.angle_beta   90.00
_cell.angle_gamma   90.00
#
_symmetry.space_group_name_H-M   'P 1'
#
loop_
_entity.id
_entity.type
_entity.pdbx_description
1 polymer ?
#
loop_
_entity_poly.entity_id
_entity_poly.type
_entity_poly.pdbx_seq_one_letter_code
_entity_poly.pdbx_strand_id
1 'polypeptide(L)'
;TGQPPANFNGALDIVVTASDGGLQASSSFRLTVSPVNDQPVLFAPIADRQIVEDGAVDIAIPAGSFTDPDGDALTLSARLANGDALPTWLSFDGARLTGQPPEGYSGFYDIEIVASDGALVATDIFRLTIDPANDAPVVLAALGDTIAAEDHLVDVTLPVGAFGDPDGDSLALTASLANGDP
;
A
#
# COMPACT_ATOMS: atom_id res chain seq x y z
N THR A 1 16.27 -37.81 -28.27
CA THR A 1 15.23 -37.29 -27.37
C THR A 1 15.86 -36.33 -26.39
N GLY A 2 15.23 -35.16 -26.17
CA GLY A 2 15.69 -34.15 -25.23
C GLY A 2 14.54 -33.28 -24.82
N GLN A 3 14.68 -32.59 -23.68
CA GLN A 3 13.76 -31.55 -23.23
C GLN A 3 14.48 -30.20 -23.34
N PRO A 4 13.88 -29.18 -23.96
CA PRO A 4 14.44 -27.84 -23.93
C PRO A 4 14.61 -27.36 -22.49
N PRO A 5 15.61 -26.51 -22.19
CA PRO A 5 15.69 -25.83 -20.91
C PRO A 5 14.43 -25.00 -20.64
N ALA A 6 14.14 -24.72 -19.36
CA ALA A 6 13.05 -23.78 -19.00
C ALA A 6 13.29 -22.43 -19.70
N ASN A 7 12.22 -21.79 -20.16
CA ASN A 7 12.19 -20.49 -20.83
C ASN A 7 12.98 -20.44 -22.16
N PHE A 8 13.35 -21.60 -22.72
CA PHE A 8 13.96 -21.66 -24.04
C PHE A 8 12.89 -21.70 -25.12
N ASN A 9 12.86 -20.69 -25.97
CA ASN A 9 12.07 -20.65 -27.19
C ASN A 9 12.96 -20.22 -28.38
N GLY A 10 12.50 -20.52 -29.60
CA GLY A 10 13.23 -20.19 -30.83
C GLY A 10 13.39 -21.35 -31.78
N ALA A 11 14.25 -21.18 -32.77
CA ALA A 11 14.48 -22.16 -33.81
C ALA A 11 15.92 -22.70 -33.78
N LEU A 12 16.05 -24.01 -33.92
CA LEU A 12 17.31 -24.73 -34.02
C LEU A 12 17.38 -25.40 -35.38
N ASP A 13 18.43 -25.18 -36.15
CA ASP A 13 18.71 -25.90 -37.37
C ASP A 13 19.57 -27.13 -37.03
N ILE A 14 18.99 -28.32 -37.19
CA ILE A 14 19.58 -29.59 -36.82
C ILE A 14 20.07 -30.28 -38.09
N VAL A 15 21.33 -30.69 -38.11
CA VAL A 15 21.92 -31.48 -39.17
C VAL A 15 22.07 -32.93 -38.69
N VAL A 16 21.52 -33.85 -39.44
CA VAL A 16 21.71 -35.29 -39.21
C VAL A 16 22.63 -35.81 -40.28
N THR A 17 23.73 -36.44 -39.87
CA THR A 17 24.72 -37.03 -40.76
C THR A 17 24.73 -38.53 -40.58
N ALA A 18 24.57 -39.26 -41.68
CA ALA A 18 24.81 -40.71 -41.77
C ALA A 18 26.19 -40.97 -42.36
N SER A 19 26.94 -41.95 -41.79
CA SER A 19 28.26 -42.35 -42.26
C SER A 19 28.37 -43.90 -42.34
N ASP A 20 28.95 -44.40 -43.36
CA ASP A 20 29.27 -45.84 -43.51
C ASP A 20 30.72 -46.16 -43.08
N GLY A 21 31.44 -45.17 -42.53
CA GLY A 21 32.88 -45.30 -42.17
C GLY A 21 33.84 -44.69 -43.17
N GLY A 22 33.40 -44.44 -44.39
CA GLY A 22 34.22 -43.86 -45.48
C GLY A 22 33.56 -42.63 -46.11
N LEU A 23 32.25 -42.69 -46.31
CA LEU A 23 31.48 -41.68 -46.96
C LEU A 23 30.39 -41.18 -46.01
N GLN A 24 29.87 -39.94 -46.26
CA GLN A 24 28.84 -39.32 -45.44
C GLN A 24 27.74 -38.69 -46.31
N ALA A 25 26.53 -38.72 -45.81
CA ALA A 25 25.39 -37.97 -46.33
C ALA A 25 24.71 -37.22 -45.19
N SER A 26 24.36 -35.97 -45.42
CA SER A 26 23.73 -35.12 -44.39
C SER A 26 22.42 -34.55 -44.91
N SER A 27 21.47 -34.39 -43.99
CA SER A 27 20.21 -33.65 -44.20
C SER A 27 19.94 -32.76 -42.99
N SER A 28 19.34 -31.62 -43.21
CA SER A 28 18.99 -30.68 -42.13
C SER A 28 17.49 -30.48 -42.03
N PHE A 29 17.04 -30.22 -40.81
CA PHE A 29 15.68 -29.78 -40.53
C PHE A 29 15.70 -28.73 -39.43
N ARG A 30 14.64 -27.89 -39.42
CA ARG A 30 14.44 -26.87 -38.39
C ARG A 30 13.52 -27.42 -37.30
N LEU A 31 13.96 -27.37 -36.06
CA LEU A 31 13.15 -27.59 -34.87
C LEU A 31 12.78 -26.24 -34.29
N THR A 32 11.48 -25.97 -34.24
CA THR A 32 10.97 -24.74 -33.58
C THR A 32 10.39 -25.10 -32.21
N VAL A 33 10.86 -24.43 -31.19
CA VAL A 33 10.33 -24.48 -29.83
C VAL A 33 9.48 -23.21 -29.63
N SER A 34 8.18 -23.41 -29.47
CA SER A 34 7.24 -22.29 -29.25
C SER A 34 7.34 -21.81 -27.81
N PRO A 35 7.22 -20.50 -27.58
CA PRO A 35 7.13 -19.96 -26.21
C PRO A 35 5.88 -20.47 -25.51
N VAL A 36 5.98 -20.60 -24.21
CA VAL A 36 4.85 -20.83 -23.28
C VAL A 36 4.93 -19.70 -22.27
N ASN A 37 3.81 -19.07 -21.99
CA ASN A 37 3.74 -17.96 -21.04
C ASN A 37 4.07 -18.45 -19.63
N ASP A 38 5.10 -17.87 -19.05
CA ASP A 38 5.53 -18.11 -17.67
C ASP A 38 4.89 -17.08 -16.73
N GLN A 39 4.70 -17.45 -15.48
CA GLN A 39 4.09 -16.57 -14.46
C GLN A 39 5.07 -15.47 -14.05
N PRO A 40 4.61 -14.21 -13.85
CA PRO A 40 5.40 -13.18 -13.19
C PRO A 40 5.94 -13.68 -11.85
N VAL A 41 7.09 -13.16 -11.45
CA VAL A 41 7.74 -13.52 -10.18
C VAL A 41 7.99 -12.30 -9.32
N LEU A 42 7.79 -12.43 -8.01
CA LEU A 42 8.23 -11.45 -7.03
C LEU A 42 9.76 -11.53 -6.91
N PHE A 43 10.43 -10.47 -7.37
CA PHE A 43 11.90 -10.39 -7.33
C PHE A 43 12.39 -9.70 -6.05
N ALA A 44 11.73 -8.63 -5.63
CA ALA A 44 12.07 -7.90 -4.42
C ALA A 44 10.79 -7.55 -3.64
N PRO A 45 10.60 -8.09 -2.42
CA PRO A 45 9.45 -7.79 -1.58
C PRO A 45 9.32 -6.30 -1.28
N ILE A 46 8.08 -5.82 -1.21
CA ILE A 46 7.74 -4.47 -0.81
C ILE A 46 7.80 -4.40 0.71
N ALA A 47 8.60 -3.47 1.23
CA ALA A 47 8.73 -3.32 2.68
C ALA A 47 7.48 -2.69 3.31
N ASP A 48 7.18 -3.08 4.54
CA ASP A 48 6.16 -2.44 5.38
C ASP A 48 6.41 -0.94 5.51
N ARG A 49 5.32 -0.19 5.67
CA ARG A 49 5.32 1.26 5.79
C ARG A 49 4.61 1.71 7.06
N GLN A 50 5.11 2.79 7.63
CA GLN A 50 4.55 3.43 8.81
C GLN A 50 4.42 4.91 8.54
N ILE A 51 3.26 5.47 8.84
CA ILE A 51 2.94 6.89 8.72
C ILE A 51 2.24 7.32 9.99
N VAL A 52 2.18 8.62 10.24
CA VAL A 52 1.31 9.19 11.27
C VAL A 52 0.02 9.66 10.58
N GLU A 53 -1.14 9.56 11.26
CA GLU A 53 -2.37 10.15 10.75
C GLU A 53 -2.18 11.65 10.46
N ASP A 54 -3.07 12.27 9.70
CA ASP A 54 -2.91 13.63 9.15
C ASP A 54 -1.75 13.76 8.14
N GLY A 55 -0.85 12.79 8.08
CA GLY A 55 0.20 12.71 7.07
C GLY A 55 -0.33 12.18 5.72
N ALA A 56 0.14 12.77 4.63
CA ALA A 56 -0.16 12.22 3.31
C ALA A 56 0.55 10.88 3.08
N VAL A 57 -0.18 9.90 2.57
CA VAL A 57 0.40 8.66 2.01
C VAL A 57 0.95 8.97 0.63
N ASP A 58 2.21 8.68 0.40
CA ASP A 58 2.85 8.72 -0.90
C ASP A 58 3.91 7.61 -0.99
N ILE A 59 3.46 6.41 -1.39
CA ILE A 59 4.27 5.20 -1.40
C ILE A 59 4.44 4.73 -2.85
N ALA A 60 5.65 4.86 -3.38
CA ALA A 60 5.98 4.27 -4.66
C ALA A 60 6.25 2.76 -4.50
N ILE A 61 5.68 1.94 -5.40
CA ILE A 61 6.08 0.55 -5.55
C ILE A 61 7.45 0.54 -6.24
N PRO A 62 8.48 -0.08 -5.65
CA PRO A 62 9.82 -0.06 -6.23
C PRO A 62 9.82 -0.69 -7.63
N ALA A 63 10.44 -0.01 -8.59
CA ALA A 63 10.61 -0.56 -9.92
C ALA A 63 11.40 -1.88 -9.84
N GLY A 64 10.89 -2.93 -10.50
CA GLY A 64 11.52 -4.25 -10.48
C GLY A 64 11.17 -5.11 -9.26
N SER A 65 10.19 -4.70 -8.41
CA SER A 65 9.65 -5.62 -7.40
C SER A 65 9.09 -6.88 -8.01
N PHE A 66 8.52 -6.79 -9.20
CA PHE A 66 8.06 -7.92 -10.00
C PHE A 66 8.79 -7.95 -11.33
N THR A 67 9.06 -9.14 -11.83
CA THR A 67 9.66 -9.39 -13.13
C THR A 67 8.94 -10.52 -13.84
N ASP A 68 9.00 -10.51 -15.15
CA ASP A 68 8.41 -11.56 -15.97
C ASP A 68 9.53 -12.37 -16.67
N PRO A 69 9.51 -13.72 -16.62
CA PRO A 69 10.53 -14.54 -17.27
C PRO A 69 10.54 -14.44 -18.80
N ASP A 70 9.37 -14.15 -19.41
CA ASP A 70 9.25 -13.96 -20.86
C ASP A 70 9.55 -12.52 -21.28
N GLY A 71 9.66 -11.60 -20.31
CA GLY A 71 9.87 -10.18 -20.53
C GLY A 71 8.59 -9.43 -20.84
N ASP A 72 7.43 -10.00 -20.52
CA ASP A 72 6.15 -9.38 -20.74
C ASP A 72 5.94 -8.13 -19.85
N ALA A 73 5.16 -7.18 -20.36
CA ALA A 73 4.84 -5.97 -19.64
C ALA A 73 3.84 -6.27 -18.52
N LEU A 74 4.23 -5.94 -17.26
CA LEU A 74 3.38 -6.15 -16.11
C LEU A 74 2.46 -4.96 -15.83
N THR A 75 1.20 -5.26 -15.54
CA THR A 75 0.24 -4.28 -15.01
C THR A 75 0.06 -4.51 -13.51
N LEU A 76 0.24 -3.45 -12.72
CA LEU A 76 0.06 -3.52 -11.27
C LEU A 76 -1.34 -3.04 -10.87
N SER A 77 -1.92 -3.72 -9.89
CA SER A 77 -3.13 -3.30 -9.18
C SER A 77 -2.96 -3.50 -7.68
N ALA A 78 -3.79 -2.82 -6.87
CA ALA A 78 -3.74 -2.91 -5.42
C ALA A 78 -5.13 -3.17 -4.83
N ARG A 79 -5.17 -3.96 -3.77
CA ARG A 79 -6.36 -4.24 -2.95
C ARG A 79 -5.95 -4.57 -1.52
N LEU A 80 -6.90 -4.74 -0.62
CA LEU A 80 -6.63 -5.30 0.70
C LEU A 80 -6.34 -6.80 0.60
N ALA A 81 -5.50 -7.33 1.48
CA ALA A 81 -5.11 -8.75 1.48
C ALA A 81 -6.28 -9.73 1.71
N ASN A 82 -7.41 -9.24 2.27
CA ASN A 82 -8.65 -10.00 2.39
C ASN A 82 -9.50 -10.05 1.11
N GLY A 83 -9.03 -9.37 0.05
CA GLY A 83 -9.70 -9.29 -1.26
C GLY A 83 -10.60 -8.06 -1.43
N ASP A 84 -10.85 -7.27 -0.39
CA ASP A 84 -11.66 -6.05 -0.47
C ASP A 84 -10.93 -4.93 -1.24
N ALA A 85 -11.70 -3.94 -1.69
CA ALA A 85 -11.14 -2.72 -2.27
C ALA A 85 -10.32 -1.93 -1.23
N LEU A 86 -9.38 -1.10 -1.70
CA LEU A 86 -8.71 -0.13 -0.84
C LEU A 86 -9.73 0.80 -0.16
N PRO A 87 -9.44 1.30 1.05
CA PRO A 87 -10.30 2.29 1.71
C PRO A 87 -10.44 3.53 0.81
N THR A 88 -11.58 4.23 0.92
CA THR A 88 -11.95 5.33 0.00
C THR A 88 -10.97 6.50 -0.01
N TRP A 89 -10.18 6.65 1.05
CA TRP A 89 -9.17 7.70 1.16
C TRP A 89 -7.81 7.31 0.54
N LEU A 90 -7.62 6.03 0.16
CA LEU A 90 -6.38 5.50 -0.41
C LEU A 90 -6.61 5.07 -1.86
N SER A 91 -5.81 5.54 -2.78
CA SER A 91 -5.86 5.21 -4.20
C SER A 91 -4.53 4.68 -4.72
N PHE A 92 -4.59 3.88 -5.77
CA PHE A 92 -3.43 3.34 -6.47
C PHE A 92 -3.52 3.66 -7.97
N ASP A 93 -2.47 4.23 -8.53
CA ASP A 93 -2.42 4.65 -9.95
C ASP A 93 -1.69 3.66 -10.88
N GLY A 94 -1.29 2.50 -10.36
CA GLY A 94 -0.49 1.51 -11.06
C GLY A 94 1.00 1.55 -10.72
N ALA A 95 1.45 2.56 -9.98
CA ALA A 95 2.83 2.71 -9.55
C ALA A 95 2.97 3.24 -8.11
N ARG A 96 1.98 3.98 -7.64
CA ARG A 96 2.01 4.68 -6.34
C ARG A 96 0.68 4.53 -5.61
N LEU A 97 0.78 4.35 -4.30
CA LEU A 97 -0.33 4.53 -3.36
C LEU A 97 -0.31 5.96 -2.85
N THR A 98 -1.43 6.67 -2.99
CA THR A 98 -1.59 8.05 -2.54
C THR A 98 -2.90 8.21 -1.79
N GLY A 99 -2.91 9.06 -0.78
CA GLY A 99 -4.11 9.32 0.00
C GLY A 99 -3.82 10.07 1.29
N GLN A 100 -4.87 10.27 2.09
CA GLN A 100 -4.75 10.84 3.43
C GLN A 100 -5.73 10.09 4.34
N PRO A 101 -5.23 9.48 5.44
CA PRO A 101 -6.10 8.86 6.43
C PRO A 101 -7.09 9.88 6.99
N PRO A 102 -8.30 9.47 7.40
CA PRO A 102 -9.20 10.33 8.15
C PRO A 102 -8.58 10.74 9.49
N GLU A 103 -8.94 11.95 9.96
CA GLU A 103 -8.60 12.45 11.30
C GLU A 103 -9.08 11.46 12.39
N GLY A 104 -8.24 11.22 13.40
CA GLY A 104 -8.48 10.29 14.51
C GLY A 104 -8.43 8.81 14.10
N TYR A 105 -7.89 8.48 12.91
CA TYR A 105 -7.76 7.08 12.47
C TYR A 105 -6.37 6.54 12.77
N SER A 106 -6.30 5.51 13.61
CA SER A 106 -5.08 4.72 13.82
C SER A 106 -5.35 3.24 13.56
N GLY A 107 -4.32 2.49 13.14
CA GLY A 107 -4.46 1.07 12.83
C GLY A 107 -3.53 0.62 11.72
N PHE A 108 -3.94 -0.43 11.00
CA PHE A 108 -3.14 -0.92 9.87
C PHE A 108 -4.01 -1.51 8.76
N TYR A 109 -3.44 -1.54 7.57
CA TYR A 109 -3.95 -2.28 6.43
C TYR A 109 -2.86 -3.20 5.88
N ASP A 110 -3.21 -4.45 5.64
CA ASP A 110 -2.39 -5.36 4.84
C ASP A 110 -2.81 -5.18 3.37
N ILE A 111 -1.91 -4.62 2.56
CA ILE A 111 -2.16 -4.25 1.17
C ILE A 111 -1.50 -5.27 0.27
N GLU A 112 -2.28 -5.85 -0.63
CA GLU A 112 -1.80 -6.78 -1.66
C GLU A 112 -1.59 -6.02 -2.97
N ILE A 113 -0.37 -6.07 -3.50
CA ILE A 113 -0.06 -5.64 -4.86
C ILE A 113 -0.10 -6.88 -5.75
N VAL A 114 -0.85 -6.78 -6.83
CA VAL A 114 -1.00 -7.83 -7.84
C VAL A 114 -0.33 -7.38 -9.12
N ALA A 115 0.65 -8.14 -9.59
CA ALA A 115 1.31 -7.95 -10.89
C ALA A 115 0.76 -8.98 -11.89
N SER A 116 0.26 -8.53 -13.03
CA SER A 116 -0.30 -9.38 -14.09
C SER A 116 0.39 -9.14 -15.42
N ASP A 117 0.69 -10.22 -16.13
CA ASP A 117 1.11 -10.24 -17.54
C ASP A 117 -0.08 -10.25 -18.52
N GLY A 118 -1.32 -10.29 -17.98
CA GLY A 118 -2.57 -10.41 -18.73
C GLY A 118 -3.18 -11.82 -18.72
N ALA A 119 -2.42 -12.85 -18.32
CA ALA A 119 -2.87 -14.25 -18.23
C ALA A 119 -2.66 -14.84 -16.83
N LEU A 120 -1.50 -14.58 -16.24
CA LEU A 120 -1.06 -15.08 -14.93
C LEU A 120 -0.73 -13.90 -14.01
N VAL A 121 -0.57 -14.17 -12.71
CA VAL A 121 -0.33 -13.12 -11.71
C VAL A 121 0.70 -13.55 -10.67
N ALA A 122 1.45 -12.59 -10.16
CA ALA A 122 2.22 -12.71 -8.91
C ALA A 122 1.74 -11.66 -7.92
N THR A 123 1.89 -11.91 -6.63
CA THR A 123 1.42 -10.99 -5.59
C THR A 123 2.48 -10.78 -4.50
N ASP A 124 2.39 -9.64 -3.84
CA ASP A 124 3.12 -9.35 -2.61
C ASP A 124 2.22 -8.59 -1.65
N ILE A 125 2.40 -8.83 -0.35
CA ILE A 125 1.62 -8.18 0.70
C ILE A 125 2.58 -7.43 1.62
N PHE A 126 2.28 -6.15 1.84
CA PHE A 126 2.99 -5.34 2.83
C PHE A 126 2.00 -4.66 3.76
N ARG A 127 2.45 -4.33 4.95
CA ARG A 127 1.66 -3.62 5.95
C ARG A 127 1.86 -2.11 5.87
N LEU A 128 0.76 -1.37 5.81
CA LEU A 128 0.70 0.07 6.05
C LEU A 128 0.15 0.29 7.46
N THR A 129 1.00 0.74 8.37
CA THR A 129 0.61 1.13 9.73
C THR A 129 0.40 2.63 9.80
N ILE A 130 -0.68 3.05 10.44
CA ILE A 130 -1.02 4.43 10.69
C ILE A 130 -1.00 4.63 12.21
N ASP A 131 -0.03 5.40 12.67
CA ASP A 131 0.11 5.73 14.08
C ASP A 131 -0.76 6.95 14.42
N PRO A 132 -1.31 7.03 15.64
CA PRO A 132 -2.04 8.21 16.08
C PRO A 132 -1.10 9.41 16.17
N ALA A 133 -1.64 10.60 15.88
CA ALA A 133 -1.05 11.90 16.23
C ALA A 133 -1.80 12.43 17.45
N ASN A 134 -1.20 13.33 18.20
CA ASN A 134 -1.92 14.03 19.27
C ASN A 134 -2.65 15.24 18.69
N ASP A 135 -3.97 15.22 18.78
CA ASP A 135 -4.84 16.30 18.35
C ASP A 135 -5.07 17.34 19.44
N ALA A 136 -5.44 18.54 19.04
CA ALA A 136 -5.73 19.59 20.00
C ALA A 136 -7.16 19.46 20.57
N PRO A 137 -7.36 19.78 21.88
CA PRO A 137 -8.70 19.83 22.46
C PRO A 137 -9.64 20.75 21.69
N VAL A 138 -10.91 20.36 21.59
CA VAL A 138 -11.96 21.09 20.88
C VAL A 138 -13.06 21.53 21.80
N VAL A 139 -13.70 22.67 21.47
CA VAL A 139 -14.89 23.17 22.18
C VAL A 139 -16.11 22.46 21.59
N LEU A 140 -16.77 21.62 22.39
CA LEU A 140 -17.97 20.88 21.99
C LEU A 140 -19.27 21.65 22.30
N ALA A 141 -19.24 22.50 23.34
CA ALA A 141 -20.35 23.35 23.69
C ALA A 141 -19.87 24.73 24.18
N ALA A 142 -20.44 25.79 23.65
CA ALA A 142 -20.12 27.11 24.07
C ALA A 142 -20.53 27.32 25.53
N LEU A 143 -19.69 28.03 26.30
CA LEU A 143 -20.01 28.45 27.66
C LEU A 143 -20.98 29.63 27.62
N GLY A 144 -22.03 29.57 28.44
CA GLY A 144 -23.03 30.65 28.55
C GLY A 144 -22.57 31.78 29.48
N ASP A 145 -23.05 32.98 29.21
CA ASP A 145 -22.84 34.12 30.09
C ASP A 145 -23.51 33.91 31.46
N THR A 146 -22.84 34.34 32.51
CA THR A 146 -23.33 34.23 33.88
C THR A 146 -23.35 35.63 34.54
N ILE A 147 -24.41 35.95 35.27
CA ILE A 147 -24.55 37.20 36.03
C ILE A 147 -24.40 36.87 37.51
N ALA A 148 -23.55 37.61 38.18
CA ALA A 148 -23.35 37.54 39.61
C ALA A 148 -23.61 38.89 40.25
N ALA A 149 -24.01 38.88 41.53
CA ALA A 149 -24.16 40.11 42.32
C ALA A 149 -22.89 40.32 43.17
N GLU A 150 -22.57 41.60 43.48
CA GLU A 150 -21.53 41.94 44.44
C GLU A 150 -21.86 41.39 45.84
N ASP A 151 -20.86 41.17 46.66
CA ASP A 151 -20.96 40.64 48.02
C ASP A 151 -21.54 39.23 48.16
N HIS A 152 -21.66 38.49 47.05
CA HIS A 152 -22.15 37.11 47.03
C HIS A 152 -21.06 36.16 46.48
N LEU A 153 -21.09 34.90 46.96
CA LEU A 153 -20.27 33.87 46.41
C LEU A 153 -20.66 33.60 44.95
N VAL A 154 -19.70 33.63 44.08
CA VAL A 154 -19.90 33.24 42.68
C VAL A 154 -19.49 31.76 42.52
N ASP A 155 -20.44 30.92 42.11
CA ASP A 155 -20.21 29.54 41.78
C ASP A 155 -20.70 29.27 40.35
N VAL A 156 -19.76 28.95 39.45
CA VAL A 156 -20.05 28.70 38.04
C VAL A 156 -19.70 27.27 37.72
N THR A 157 -20.71 26.48 37.41
CA THR A 157 -20.51 25.11 36.98
C THR A 157 -20.40 25.06 35.44
N LEU A 158 -19.29 24.54 34.93
CA LEU A 158 -19.13 24.33 33.51
C LEU A 158 -19.97 23.13 33.05
N PRO A 159 -20.61 23.20 31.86
CA PRO A 159 -21.32 22.07 31.31
C PRO A 159 -20.37 20.87 31.15
N VAL A 160 -20.83 19.70 31.60
CA VAL A 160 -20.08 18.44 31.38
C VAL A 160 -19.91 18.19 29.88
N GLY A 161 -18.68 17.95 29.44
CA GLY A 161 -18.40 17.75 28.03
C GLY A 161 -18.39 19.02 27.18
N ALA A 162 -18.23 20.21 27.79
CA ALA A 162 -18.05 21.46 27.02
C ALA A 162 -16.75 21.46 26.19
N PHE A 163 -15.77 20.71 26.61
CA PHE A 163 -14.53 20.47 25.91
C PHE A 163 -14.33 18.97 25.72
N GLY A 164 -13.75 18.57 24.63
CA GLY A 164 -13.37 17.19 24.33
C GLY A 164 -12.03 17.15 23.66
N ASP A 165 -11.45 15.97 23.67
CA ASP A 165 -10.22 15.67 22.98
C ASP A 165 -10.48 14.56 21.94
N PRO A 166 -10.06 14.74 20.66
CA PRO A 166 -10.29 13.72 19.63
C PRO A 166 -9.62 12.39 19.94
N ASP A 167 -8.44 12.41 20.60
CA ASP A 167 -7.71 11.21 21.02
C ASP A 167 -8.27 10.57 22.29
N GLY A 168 -9.21 11.27 22.97
CA GLY A 168 -9.77 10.84 24.25
C GLY A 168 -8.88 11.14 25.45
N ASP A 169 -7.94 12.04 25.30
CA ASP A 169 -7.03 12.45 26.37
C ASP A 169 -7.74 13.20 27.50
N SER A 170 -7.17 13.08 28.70
CA SER A 170 -7.69 13.76 29.88
C SER A 170 -7.36 15.23 29.86
N LEU A 171 -8.40 16.11 29.84
CA LEU A 171 -8.21 17.53 29.79
C LEU A 171 -8.02 18.13 31.19
N ALA A 172 -7.05 19.04 31.35
CA ALA A 172 -6.92 19.93 32.48
C ALA A 172 -7.51 21.29 32.11
N LEU A 173 -8.50 21.76 32.87
CA LEU A 173 -9.13 23.05 32.63
C LEU A 173 -8.54 24.09 33.57
N THR A 174 -8.27 25.28 33.03
CA THR A 174 -7.86 26.50 33.79
C THR A 174 -8.73 27.64 33.37
N ALA A 175 -8.91 28.62 34.27
CA ALA A 175 -9.63 29.84 33.99
C ALA A 175 -8.74 31.04 34.29
N SER A 176 -8.83 32.06 33.44
CA SER A 176 -8.18 33.37 33.65
C SER A 176 -9.08 34.48 33.12
N LEU A 177 -8.83 35.71 33.50
CA LEU A 177 -9.50 36.85 32.89
C LEU A 177 -9.01 37.04 31.43
N ALA A 178 -9.92 37.47 30.55
CA ALA A 178 -9.61 37.70 29.15
C ALA A 178 -8.50 38.75 28.89
N ASN A 179 -8.24 39.61 29.87
CA ASN A 179 -7.15 40.59 29.86
C ASN A 179 -5.78 40.00 30.26
N GLY A 180 -5.74 38.70 30.59
CA GLY A 180 -4.51 37.99 30.98
C GLY A 180 -4.20 38.03 32.47
N ASP A 181 -5.02 38.65 33.30
CA ASP A 181 -4.87 38.62 34.75
C ASP A 181 -5.36 37.25 35.30
N PRO A 182 -4.71 36.72 36.38
CA PRO A 182 -5.09 35.45 36.99
C PRO A 182 -6.43 35.52 37.75
#